data_2b92e3eb0269a40b72094b8ed944bad7
#
_entry.id   2b92e3eb0269a40b72094b8ed944bad7
#
_cell.length_a   1.000
_cell.length_b   1.000
_cell.length_c   1.000
_cell.angle_alpha   90.00
_cell.angle_beta   90.00
_cell.angle_gamma   90.00
#
_symmetry.space_group_name_H-M   'P 1'
#
loop_
_entity.id
_entity.type
_entity.pdbx_description
1 polymer ?
#
loop_
_entity_poly.entity_id
_entity_poly.type
_entity_poly.pdbx_seq_one_letter_code
_entity_poly.pdbx_strand_id
1 'polypeptide(L)'
;MVECSKCGVELTEDTWVKSWKKIGYRRCKECSATNNARSNPRNNPKNNPRRMYVNGRYISKNHPLYKPGRYKTFNDAAFSSLVNYVLSTEGEVYILKNPAWENWYKIGKAIESKDRCNGYQTGSPHRDYELVTYKKFKHRGVAEKMAHSLAEGLSRKRLNEWFYIENLGKEDFDKMLNLIDGLIEEKIQNDRTSTN
;
A
#
# COMPACT_ATOMS: atom_id res chain seq x y z
N MET A 1 -28.41 12.31 43.44
CA MET A 1 -27.14 12.77 42.82
C MET A 1 -26.73 11.78 41.79
N VAL A 2 -26.22 12.22 40.67
CA VAL A 2 -25.75 11.33 39.59
C VAL A 2 -24.22 11.29 39.60
N GLU A 3 -23.65 10.11 39.68
CA GLU A 3 -22.21 9.93 39.82
C GLU A 3 -21.57 9.36 38.53
N CYS A 4 -20.30 9.67 38.33
CA CYS A 4 -19.50 9.11 37.25
C CYS A 4 -19.29 7.61 37.45
N SER A 5 -19.68 6.79 36.48
CA SER A 5 -19.59 5.35 36.55
C SER A 5 -18.14 4.80 36.63
N LYS A 6 -17.13 5.66 36.44
CA LYS A 6 -15.70 5.23 36.45
C LYS A 6 -14.96 5.66 37.72
N CYS A 7 -15.21 6.87 38.24
CA CYS A 7 -14.45 7.42 39.36
C CYS A 7 -15.34 7.89 40.54
N GLY A 8 -16.65 7.74 40.44
CA GLY A 8 -17.61 8.10 41.53
C GLY A 8 -17.82 9.60 41.74
N VAL A 9 -17.13 10.46 41.01
CA VAL A 9 -17.31 11.92 41.19
C VAL A 9 -18.71 12.34 40.80
N GLU A 10 -19.29 13.27 41.56
CA GLU A 10 -20.61 13.82 41.26
C GLU A 10 -20.64 14.55 39.92
N LEU A 11 -21.64 14.24 39.10
CA LEU A 11 -21.83 14.80 37.77
C LEU A 11 -22.68 16.07 37.84
N THR A 12 -22.01 17.20 37.98
CA THR A 12 -22.60 18.55 37.95
C THR A 12 -22.54 19.12 36.51
N GLU A 13 -23.05 20.31 36.29
CA GLU A 13 -22.95 20.99 35.00
C GLU A 13 -21.52 21.27 34.59
N ASP A 14 -20.62 21.45 35.57
CA ASP A 14 -19.19 21.70 35.32
C ASP A 14 -18.39 20.43 35.07
N THR A 15 -18.78 19.34 35.70
CA THR A 15 -18.05 18.05 35.60
C THR A 15 -18.59 17.11 34.53
N TRP A 16 -19.85 17.30 34.09
CA TRP A 16 -20.47 16.44 33.08
C TRP A 16 -20.32 17.01 31.67
N VAL A 17 -20.06 16.14 30.67
CA VAL A 17 -20.03 16.54 29.26
C VAL A 17 -21.48 16.82 28.80
N LYS A 18 -21.76 18.02 28.32
CA LYS A 18 -23.13 18.47 27.93
C LYS A 18 -23.82 17.52 26.93
N SER A 19 -23.12 17.02 25.95
CA SER A 19 -23.65 16.05 24.95
C SER A 19 -24.02 14.72 25.60
N TRP A 20 -23.31 14.27 26.62
CA TRP A 20 -23.54 13.02 27.31
C TRP A 20 -24.66 13.11 28.35
N LYS A 21 -24.84 14.28 28.95
CA LYS A 21 -25.99 14.57 29.81
C LYS A 21 -27.31 14.33 29.07
N LYS A 22 -27.37 14.75 27.78
CA LYS A 22 -28.56 14.58 26.93
C LYS A 22 -28.94 13.12 26.67
N ILE A 23 -27.95 12.22 26.59
CA ILE A 23 -28.15 10.78 26.31
C ILE A 23 -28.05 9.92 27.57
N GLY A 24 -27.96 10.54 28.77
CA GLY A 24 -27.90 9.83 30.06
C GLY A 24 -26.58 9.07 30.31
N TYR A 25 -25.52 9.35 29.57
CA TYR A 25 -24.24 8.67 29.73
C TYR A 25 -23.45 9.25 30.91
N ARG A 26 -23.29 8.45 31.97
CA ARG A 26 -22.72 8.88 33.27
C ARG A 26 -21.19 8.79 33.30
N ARG A 27 -20.52 9.80 32.72
CA ARG A 27 -19.06 9.92 32.78
C ARG A 27 -18.60 11.37 32.88
N CYS A 28 -17.67 11.68 33.78
CA CYS A 28 -17.14 13.03 33.95
C CYS A 28 -16.18 13.43 32.83
N LYS A 29 -15.90 14.73 32.69
CA LYS A 29 -14.99 15.29 31.67
C LYS A 29 -13.59 14.72 31.77
N GLU A 30 -13.03 14.54 32.98
CA GLU A 30 -11.68 13.97 33.17
C GLU A 30 -11.58 12.52 32.75
N CYS A 31 -12.55 11.69 33.16
CA CYS A 31 -12.59 10.29 32.72
C CYS A 31 -12.81 10.14 31.20
N SER A 32 -13.51 11.11 30.61
CA SER A 32 -13.67 11.21 29.17
C SER A 32 -12.39 11.58 28.47
N ALA A 33 -11.70 12.61 28.94
CA ALA A 33 -10.43 13.06 28.38
C ALA A 33 -9.37 11.95 28.43
N THR A 34 -9.30 11.21 29.54
CA THR A 34 -8.38 10.06 29.70
C THR A 34 -8.68 8.93 28.73
N ASN A 35 -9.95 8.66 28.45
CA ASN A 35 -10.34 7.65 27.46
C ASN A 35 -10.05 8.12 26.02
N ASN A 36 -10.34 9.37 25.71
CA ASN A 36 -10.07 9.93 24.39
C ASN A 36 -8.55 9.96 24.10
N ALA A 37 -7.73 10.25 25.12
CA ALA A 37 -6.28 10.19 24.99
C ALA A 37 -5.77 8.74 24.77
N ARG A 38 -6.42 7.74 25.36
CA ARG A 38 -6.07 6.32 25.20
C ARG A 38 -6.62 5.70 23.92
N SER A 39 -7.84 6.04 23.54
CA SER A 39 -8.55 5.44 22.40
C SER A 39 -8.30 6.15 21.07
N ASN A 40 -7.93 7.43 21.09
CA ASN A 40 -7.58 8.15 19.87
C ASN A 40 -6.08 8.06 19.62
N PRO A 41 -5.63 7.28 18.60
CA PRO A 41 -4.22 7.15 18.25
C PRO A 41 -3.55 8.50 17.97
N ARG A 42 -4.33 9.53 17.59
CA ARG A 42 -3.84 10.89 17.32
C ARG A 42 -3.43 11.63 18.59
N ASN A 43 -4.10 11.33 19.72
CA ASN A 43 -3.90 12.03 20.99
C ASN A 43 -3.02 11.24 21.99
N ASN A 44 -2.65 9.99 21.66
CA ASN A 44 -1.77 9.20 22.49
C ASN A 44 -0.31 9.39 22.05
N PRO A 45 0.56 10.00 22.90
CA PRO A 45 1.97 10.19 22.56
C PRO A 45 2.73 8.88 22.27
N LYS A 46 2.27 7.75 22.86
CA LYS A 46 2.83 6.41 22.61
C LYS A 46 2.41 5.85 21.24
N ASN A 47 1.23 6.23 20.74
CA ASN A 47 0.70 5.83 19.45
C ASN A 47 0.97 6.88 18.37
N ASN A 48 2.04 7.57 18.49
CA ASN A 48 2.53 8.68 17.73
C ASN A 48 1.74 8.99 16.44
N PRO A 49 1.12 10.19 16.32
CA PRO A 49 0.37 10.62 15.14
C PRO A 49 1.24 10.83 13.89
N ARG A 50 2.53 10.64 13.99
CA ARG A 50 3.50 10.76 12.89
C ARG A 50 3.61 9.47 12.08
N ARG A 51 2.50 8.77 11.90
CA ARG A 51 2.45 7.63 11.00
C ARG A 51 2.47 8.13 9.57
N MET A 52 3.33 7.53 8.81
CA MET A 52 3.45 7.81 7.39
C MET A 52 2.76 6.71 6.59
N TYR A 53 2.08 7.10 5.52
CA TYR A 53 1.50 6.17 4.57
C TYR A 53 2.40 6.06 3.34
N VAL A 54 2.59 4.85 2.87
CA VAL A 54 3.17 4.55 1.57
C VAL A 54 2.19 3.64 0.84
N ASN A 55 1.80 4.00 -0.36
CA ASN A 55 0.79 3.27 -1.15
C ASN A 55 -0.54 3.03 -0.41
N GLY A 56 -0.99 4.03 0.34
CA GLY A 56 -2.22 3.93 1.13
C GLY A 56 -2.12 3.13 2.43
N ARG A 57 -0.95 2.58 2.77
CA ARG A 57 -0.71 1.82 4.01
C ARG A 57 0.17 2.56 4.99
N TYR A 58 -0.09 2.33 6.27
CA TYR A 58 0.80 2.76 7.33
C TYR A 58 2.13 2.03 7.25
N ILE A 59 3.23 2.77 7.26
CA ILE A 59 4.56 2.19 7.40
C ILE A 59 5.04 2.27 8.85
N SER A 60 5.81 1.27 9.26
CA SER A 60 6.44 1.23 10.57
C SER A 60 7.54 2.30 10.69
N LYS A 61 7.93 2.62 11.93
CA LYS A 61 9.05 3.53 12.18
C LYS A 61 10.38 3.03 11.59
N ASN A 62 10.52 1.74 11.40
CA ASN A 62 11.72 1.10 10.87
C ASN A 62 11.73 1.05 9.33
N HIS A 63 10.67 1.53 8.68
CA HIS A 63 10.61 1.53 7.23
C HIS A 63 11.56 2.59 6.64
N PRO A 64 12.34 2.29 5.57
CA PRO A 64 13.32 3.22 4.99
C PRO A 64 12.74 4.58 4.57
N LEU A 65 11.48 4.61 4.18
CA LEU A 65 10.77 5.83 3.77
C LEU A 65 10.12 6.58 4.94
N TYR A 66 10.24 6.07 6.19
CA TYR A 66 9.66 6.73 7.35
C TYR A 66 10.46 7.98 7.72
N LYS A 67 9.80 9.15 7.70
CA LYS A 67 10.37 10.45 8.09
C LYS A 67 9.55 11.06 9.22
N PRO A 68 9.98 10.92 10.48
CA PRO A 68 9.20 11.43 11.62
C PRO A 68 9.03 12.94 11.55
N GLY A 69 7.83 13.42 11.84
CA GLY A 69 7.52 14.85 11.95
C GLY A 69 7.32 15.63 10.66
N ARG A 70 7.44 14.98 9.50
CA ARG A 70 7.29 15.65 8.20
C ARG A 70 5.86 16.00 7.82
N TYR A 71 4.90 15.21 8.26
CA TYR A 71 3.50 15.34 7.84
C TYR A 71 2.62 15.75 9.01
N LYS A 72 1.85 16.83 8.83
CA LYS A 72 0.93 17.36 9.85
C LYS A 72 -0.47 16.77 9.73
N THR A 73 -0.86 16.36 8.52
CA THR A 73 -2.20 15.85 8.23
C THR A 73 -2.15 14.53 7.46
N PHE A 74 -3.29 13.82 7.42
CA PHE A 74 -3.47 12.63 6.59
C PHE A 74 -3.24 12.94 5.11
N ASN A 75 -3.76 14.08 4.62
CA ASN A 75 -3.63 14.47 3.23
C ASN A 75 -2.16 14.72 2.86
N ASP A 76 -1.40 15.39 3.74
CA ASP A 76 0.04 15.60 3.52
C ASP A 76 0.80 14.28 3.42
N ALA A 77 0.46 13.31 4.29
CA ALA A 77 1.07 11.99 4.27
C ALA A 77 0.72 11.21 2.99
N ALA A 78 -0.54 11.24 2.57
CA ALA A 78 -1.02 10.56 1.36
C ALA A 78 -0.39 11.17 0.10
N PHE A 79 -0.35 12.50 0.01
CA PHE A 79 0.23 13.21 -1.13
C PHE A 79 1.74 12.94 -1.25
N SER A 80 2.46 12.98 -0.13
CA SER A 80 3.90 12.67 -0.11
C SER A 80 4.19 11.20 -0.39
N SER A 81 3.30 10.29 -0.04
CA SER A 81 3.38 8.88 -0.43
C SER A 81 3.32 8.71 -1.94
N LEU A 82 2.39 9.39 -2.61
CA LEU A 82 2.26 9.36 -4.07
C LEU A 82 3.51 9.91 -4.75
N VAL A 83 4.02 11.05 -4.28
CA VAL A 83 5.26 11.64 -4.81
C VAL A 83 6.45 10.69 -4.61
N ASN A 84 6.62 10.11 -3.43
CA ASN A 84 7.68 9.15 -3.17
C ASN A 84 7.56 7.89 -4.02
N TYR A 85 6.33 7.43 -4.30
CA TYR A 85 6.08 6.31 -5.20
C TYR A 85 6.52 6.63 -6.63
N VAL A 86 6.20 7.82 -7.12
CA VAL A 86 6.59 8.27 -8.47
C VAL A 86 8.11 8.42 -8.57
N LEU A 87 8.76 8.99 -7.54
CA LEU A 87 10.20 9.22 -7.51
C LEU A 87 11.02 7.93 -7.26
N SER A 88 10.44 6.90 -6.65
CA SER A 88 11.12 5.63 -6.44
C SER A 88 11.22 4.87 -7.76
N THR A 89 12.42 4.58 -8.22
CA THR A 89 12.67 3.77 -9.41
C THR A 89 12.65 2.27 -9.10
N GLU A 90 13.08 1.89 -7.89
CA GLU A 90 13.12 0.50 -7.45
C GLU A 90 11.73 -0.07 -7.14
N GLY A 91 11.60 -1.36 -7.36
CA GLY A 91 10.39 -2.11 -7.02
C GLY A 91 10.28 -3.37 -7.83
N GLU A 92 9.08 -3.92 -7.89
CA GLU A 92 8.81 -5.22 -8.47
C GLU A 92 7.92 -5.10 -9.71
N VAL A 93 8.20 -5.92 -10.72
CA VAL A 93 7.25 -6.25 -11.78
C VAL A 93 6.60 -7.58 -11.39
N TYR A 94 5.28 -7.62 -11.46
CA TYR A 94 4.50 -8.76 -11.04
C TYR A 94 3.53 -9.22 -12.11
N ILE A 95 3.16 -10.47 -12.02
CA ILE A 95 2.15 -11.11 -12.87
C ILE A 95 1.06 -11.67 -11.98
N LEU A 96 -0.16 -11.23 -12.21
CA LEU A 96 -1.37 -11.70 -11.52
C LEU A 96 -2.26 -12.44 -12.50
N LYS A 97 -3.04 -13.37 -11.97
CA LYS A 97 -4.20 -13.97 -12.64
C LYS A 97 -5.42 -13.96 -11.73
N ASN A 98 -6.58 -14.18 -12.32
CA ASN A 98 -7.81 -14.44 -11.60
C ASN A 98 -8.47 -15.69 -12.21
N PRO A 99 -8.86 -16.70 -11.41
CA PRO A 99 -9.48 -17.93 -11.92
C PRO A 99 -10.74 -17.72 -12.76
N ALA A 100 -11.46 -16.60 -12.55
CA ALA A 100 -12.63 -16.26 -13.33
C ALA A 100 -12.30 -15.87 -14.79
N TRP A 101 -11.04 -15.58 -15.10
CA TRP A 101 -10.59 -15.16 -16.43
C TRP A 101 -9.44 -16.05 -16.89
N GLU A 102 -9.79 -17.20 -17.42
CA GLU A 102 -8.82 -18.18 -17.89
C GLU A 102 -7.89 -17.57 -18.96
N ASN A 103 -6.60 -17.88 -18.87
CA ASN A 103 -5.54 -17.40 -19.76
C ASN A 103 -5.32 -15.85 -19.77
N TRP A 104 -5.99 -15.11 -18.89
CA TRP A 104 -5.73 -13.70 -18.73
C TRP A 104 -4.73 -13.45 -17.60
N TYR A 105 -3.66 -12.75 -17.94
CA TYR A 105 -2.61 -12.37 -17.01
C TYR A 105 -2.46 -10.86 -16.98
N LYS A 106 -2.43 -10.30 -15.78
CA LYS A 106 -2.13 -8.89 -15.57
C LYS A 106 -0.65 -8.73 -15.27
N ILE A 107 0.01 -7.86 -16.04
CA ILE A 107 1.39 -7.46 -15.80
C ILE A 107 1.39 -6.03 -15.28
N GLY A 108 2.05 -5.81 -14.15
CA GLY A 108 2.13 -4.48 -13.55
C GLY A 108 3.34 -4.31 -12.67
N LYS A 109 3.51 -3.10 -12.15
CA LYS A 109 4.60 -2.76 -11.22
C LYS A 109 4.09 -2.33 -9.86
N ALA A 110 4.89 -2.60 -8.84
CA ALA A 110 4.65 -2.15 -7.48
C ALA A 110 5.98 -1.88 -6.74
N ILE A 111 5.92 -1.29 -5.56
CA ILE A 111 7.05 -1.35 -4.62
C ILE A 111 7.09 -2.74 -4.01
N GLU A 112 5.93 -3.28 -3.67
CA GLU A 112 5.75 -4.62 -3.11
C GLU A 112 4.54 -5.30 -3.76
N SER A 113 4.79 -6.37 -4.49
CA SER A 113 3.77 -7.06 -5.31
C SER A 113 2.72 -7.78 -4.49
N LYS A 114 3.11 -8.34 -3.34
CA LYS A 114 2.18 -9.00 -2.41
C LYS A 114 1.13 -8.03 -1.87
N ASP A 115 1.57 -6.84 -1.51
CA ASP A 115 0.70 -5.77 -1.06
C ASP A 115 -0.23 -5.30 -2.17
N ARG A 116 0.28 -5.22 -3.37
CA ARG A 116 -0.52 -4.85 -4.54
C ARG A 116 -1.57 -5.92 -4.84
N CYS A 117 -1.21 -7.19 -4.79
CA CYS A 117 -2.15 -8.31 -4.94
C CYS A 117 -3.25 -8.27 -3.87
N ASN A 118 -2.88 -8.04 -2.59
CA ASN A 118 -3.86 -7.87 -1.52
C ASN A 118 -4.82 -6.69 -1.76
N GLY A 119 -4.34 -5.62 -2.42
CA GLY A 119 -5.20 -4.50 -2.83
C GLY A 119 -6.27 -4.91 -3.84
N TYR A 120 -5.96 -5.79 -4.78
CA TYR A 120 -6.94 -6.33 -5.74
C TYR A 120 -7.99 -7.23 -5.07
N GLN A 121 -7.61 -7.96 -4.01
CA GLN A 121 -8.55 -8.82 -3.27
C GLN A 121 -9.74 -8.05 -2.70
N THR A 122 -9.58 -6.76 -2.42
CA THR A 122 -10.67 -5.94 -1.87
C THR A 122 -11.80 -5.71 -2.87
N GLY A 123 -11.51 -5.76 -4.17
CA GLY A 123 -12.48 -5.59 -5.25
C GLY A 123 -13.10 -6.92 -5.75
N SER A 124 -12.57 -8.07 -5.31
CA SER A 124 -13.10 -9.37 -5.68
C SER A 124 -13.95 -9.96 -4.55
N PRO A 125 -15.19 -10.37 -4.80
CA PRO A 125 -16.02 -11.02 -3.79
C PRO A 125 -15.44 -12.34 -3.29
N HIS A 126 -14.68 -13.03 -4.13
CA HIS A 126 -14.06 -14.32 -3.80
C HIS A 126 -12.62 -14.19 -3.28
N ARG A 127 -12.02 -12.99 -3.37
CA ARG A 127 -10.62 -12.74 -2.99
C ARG A 127 -9.64 -13.72 -3.65
N ASP A 128 -9.82 -13.98 -4.92
CA ASP A 128 -9.26 -15.07 -5.70
C ASP A 128 -8.15 -14.63 -6.68
N TYR A 129 -7.68 -13.39 -6.57
CA TYR A 129 -6.49 -12.98 -7.32
C TYR A 129 -5.26 -13.75 -6.83
N GLU A 130 -4.53 -14.31 -7.76
CA GLU A 130 -3.31 -15.06 -7.51
C GLU A 130 -2.09 -14.32 -8.06
N LEU A 131 -1.06 -14.17 -7.21
CA LEU A 131 0.25 -13.69 -7.63
C LEU A 131 1.01 -14.86 -8.25
N VAL A 132 1.09 -14.89 -9.58
CA VAL A 132 1.78 -15.97 -10.33
C VAL A 132 3.27 -15.92 -10.07
N THR A 133 3.87 -14.76 -10.30
CA THR A 133 5.28 -14.50 -10.03
C THR A 133 5.57 -13.00 -9.92
N TYR A 134 6.74 -12.64 -9.43
CA TYR A 134 7.27 -11.29 -9.40
C TYR A 134 8.80 -11.31 -9.34
N LYS A 135 9.41 -10.20 -9.79
CA LYS A 135 10.86 -9.98 -9.67
C LYS A 135 11.15 -8.53 -9.36
N LYS A 136 12.16 -8.29 -8.50
CA LYS A 136 12.63 -6.96 -8.12
C LYS A 136 13.57 -6.39 -9.18
N PHE A 137 13.39 -5.11 -9.51
CA PHE A 137 14.20 -4.37 -10.48
C PHE A 137 14.62 -3.01 -9.90
N LYS A 138 15.80 -2.53 -10.26
CA LYS A 138 16.26 -1.17 -9.95
C LYS A 138 15.43 -0.10 -10.68
N HIS A 139 14.95 -0.44 -11.87
CA HIS A 139 14.15 0.43 -12.74
C HIS A 139 12.83 -0.25 -13.12
N ARG A 140 11.92 -0.44 -12.11
CA ARG A 140 10.66 -1.17 -12.32
C ARG A 140 9.80 -0.63 -13.46
N GLY A 141 9.87 0.70 -13.72
CA GLY A 141 9.11 1.31 -14.82
C GLY A 141 9.61 0.92 -16.20
N VAL A 142 10.92 0.73 -16.36
CA VAL A 142 11.54 0.23 -17.59
C VAL A 142 11.23 -1.26 -17.75
N ALA A 143 11.42 -2.02 -16.67
CA ALA A 143 11.15 -3.45 -16.65
C ALA A 143 9.68 -3.77 -16.98
N GLU A 144 8.72 -3.01 -16.44
CA GLU A 144 7.30 -3.18 -16.77
C GLU A 144 7.01 -2.94 -18.26
N LYS A 145 7.58 -1.87 -18.84
CA LYS A 145 7.40 -1.58 -20.28
C LYS A 145 7.96 -2.70 -21.15
N MET A 146 9.12 -3.25 -20.79
CA MET A 146 9.72 -4.39 -21.50
C MET A 146 8.85 -5.65 -21.33
N ALA A 147 8.35 -5.90 -20.11
CA ALA A 147 7.44 -7.02 -19.88
C ALA A 147 6.16 -6.91 -20.71
N HIS A 148 5.58 -5.70 -20.80
CA HIS A 148 4.42 -5.45 -21.67
C HIS A 148 4.74 -5.72 -23.14
N SER A 149 5.91 -5.27 -23.63
CA SER A 149 6.30 -5.49 -25.03
C SER A 149 6.49 -6.99 -25.36
N LEU A 150 7.14 -7.73 -24.46
CA LEU A 150 7.31 -9.18 -24.64
C LEU A 150 5.97 -9.91 -24.56
N ALA A 151 5.14 -9.57 -23.57
CA ALA A 151 3.82 -10.17 -23.42
C ALA A 151 2.89 -9.84 -24.59
N GLU A 152 2.99 -8.66 -25.18
CA GLU A 152 2.22 -8.28 -26.37
C GLU A 152 2.57 -9.16 -27.58
N GLY A 153 3.86 -9.49 -27.77
CA GLY A 153 4.31 -10.42 -28.82
C GLY A 153 3.81 -11.86 -28.63
N LEU A 154 3.49 -12.25 -27.38
CA LEU A 154 2.98 -13.58 -27.04
C LEU A 154 1.45 -13.64 -26.96
N SER A 155 0.80 -12.48 -26.81
CA SER A 155 -0.63 -12.40 -26.53
C SER A 155 -1.47 -12.36 -27.80
N ARG A 156 -2.60 -13.08 -27.81
CA ARG A 156 -3.62 -12.94 -28.88
C ARG A 156 -4.49 -11.71 -28.70
N LYS A 157 -4.60 -11.20 -27.48
CA LYS A 157 -5.43 -10.04 -27.16
C LYS A 157 -4.88 -9.31 -25.95
N ARG A 158 -4.94 -7.97 -26.00
CA ARG A 158 -4.55 -7.10 -24.88
C ARG A 158 -5.70 -6.16 -24.51
N LEU A 159 -5.92 -6.01 -23.22
CA LEU A 159 -6.83 -5.02 -22.63
C LEU A 159 -6.10 -4.26 -21.53
N ASN A 160 -5.58 -3.08 -21.82
CA ASN A 160 -4.74 -2.28 -20.91
C ASN A 160 -3.49 -3.06 -20.45
N GLU A 161 -3.46 -3.45 -19.17
CA GLU A 161 -2.38 -4.21 -18.54
C GLU A 161 -2.69 -5.72 -18.48
N TRP A 162 -3.77 -6.17 -19.12
CA TRP A 162 -4.18 -7.56 -19.21
C TRP A 162 -3.87 -8.15 -20.57
N PHE A 163 -3.27 -9.33 -20.56
CA PHE A 163 -2.81 -10.07 -21.75
C PHE A 163 -3.46 -11.43 -21.77
N TYR A 164 -4.09 -11.78 -22.90
CA TYR A 164 -4.61 -13.12 -23.11
C TYR A 164 -3.50 -13.98 -23.74
N ILE A 165 -2.96 -14.91 -22.95
CA ILE A 165 -1.82 -15.73 -23.32
C ILE A 165 -2.14 -17.18 -22.96
N GLU A 166 -2.16 -18.04 -23.97
CA GLU A 166 -2.42 -19.46 -23.80
C GLU A 166 -1.11 -20.23 -23.55
N ASN A 167 -1.21 -21.34 -22.82
CA ASN A 167 -0.14 -22.31 -22.61
C ASN A 167 1.13 -21.76 -21.92
N LEU A 168 1.04 -20.67 -21.16
CA LEU A 168 2.13 -20.21 -20.32
C LEU A 168 1.88 -20.49 -18.84
N GLY A 169 2.93 -20.98 -18.19
CA GLY A 169 2.95 -21.20 -16.75
C GLY A 169 3.85 -20.21 -16.00
N LYS A 170 3.93 -20.42 -14.68
CA LYS A 170 4.80 -19.61 -13.82
C LYS A 170 6.25 -19.60 -14.31
N GLU A 171 6.79 -20.74 -14.72
CA GLU A 171 8.19 -20.87 -15.16
C GLU A 171 8.51 -20.01 -16.39
N ASP A 172 7.56 -19.88 -17.31
CA ASP A 172 7.75 -19.08 -18.52
C ASP A 172 7.78 -17.58 -18.18
N PHE A 173 6.93 -17.15 -17.26
CA PHE A 173 6.95 -15.79 -16.73
C PHE A 173 8.22 -15.51 -15.93
N ASP A 174 8.72 -16.47 -15.15
CA ASP A 174 10.00 -16.35 -14.46
C ASP A 174 11.16 -16.17 -15.45
N LYS A 175 11.19 -16.96 -16.53
CA LYS A 175 12.17 -16.82 -17.62
C LYS A 175 12.08 -15.45 -18.29
N MET A 176 10.86 -14.97 -18.57
CA MET A 176 10.63 -13.66 -19.15
C MET A 176 11.17 -12.53 -18.26
N LEU A 177 10.89 -12.57 -16.96
CA LEU A 177 11.38 -11.56 -16.02
C LEU A 177 12.92 -11.62 -15.85
N ASN A 178 13.52 -12.81 -15.90
CA ASN A 178 14.97 -12.97 -15.86
C ASN A 178 15.65 -12.43 -17.12
N LEU A 179 15.06 -12.66 -18.29
CA LEU A 179 15.54 -12.09 -19.55
C LEU A 179 15.54 -10.56 -19.53
N ILE A 180 14.47 -9.96 -19.01
CA ILE A 180 14.35 -8.50 -18.89
C ILE A 180 15.45 -7.93 -18.00
N ASP A 181 15.78 -8.59 -16.90
CA ASP A 181 16.83 -8.17 -15.98
C ASP A 181 18.20 -8.12 -16.68
N GLY A 182 18.55 -9.18 -17.42
CA GLY A 182 19.77 -9.24 -18.22
C GLY A 182 19.83 -8.12 -19.27
N LEU A 183 18.76 -7.90 -20.02
CA LEU A 183 18.70 -6.85 -21.04
C LEU A 183 18.84 -5.42 -20.46
N ILE A 184 18.30 -5.18 -19.25
CA ILE A 184 18.44 -3.90 -18.57
C ILE A 184 19.89 -3.69 -18.13
N GLU A 185 20.54 -4.71 -17.60
CA GLU A 185 21.94 -4.64 -17.18
C GLU A 185 22.90 -4.40 -18.37
N GLU A 186 22.71 -5.11 -19.46
CA GLU A 186 23.47 -4.90 -20.71
C GLU A 186 23.33 -3.47 -21.25
N LYS A 187 22.11 -2.94 -21.27
CA LYS A 187 21.85 -1.59 -21.71
C LYS A 187 22.58 -0.56 -20.86
N ILE A 188 22.54 -0.71 -19.53
CA ILE A 188 23.21 0.19 -18.61
C ILE A 188 24.74 0.14 -18.77
N GLN A 189 25.31 -1.05 -19.07
CA GLN A 189 26.73 -1.21 -19.32
C GLN A 189 27.13 -0.53 -20.64
N ASN A 190 26.37 -0.70 -21.70
CA ASN A 190 26.65 -0.09 -23.00
C ASN A 190 26.57 1.44 -22.94
N ASP A 191 25.62 1.99 -22.22
CA ASP A 191 25.49 3.44 -22.04
C ASP A 191 26.70 4.03 -21.27
N ARG A 192 27.30 3.29 -20.36
CA ARG A 192 28.51 3.69 -19.63
C ARG A 192 29.78 3.64 -20.47
N THR A 193 29.87 2.70 -21.38
CA THR A 193 31.03 2.56 -22.28
C THR A 193 31.02 3.56 -23.43
N SER A 194 29.85 4.08 -23.81
CA SER A 194 29.69 5.07 -24.88
C SER A 194 29.95 6.52 -24.41
N THR A 195 30.15 6.73 -23.11
CA THR A 195 30.35 8.07 -22.52
C THR A 195 31.81 8.33 -22.11
N ASN A 196 32.71 7.39 -22.37
CA ASN A 196 34.16 7.50 -22.21
C ASN A 196 34.84 7.58 -23.57
#